data_0c1a018a7cb3bd97c99d0721ea0f5f26
#
_entry.id   0c1a018a7cb3bd97c99d0721ea0f5f26
#
_cell.length_a   1.000
_cell.length_b   1.000
_cell.length_c   1.000
_cell.angle_alpha   90.00
_cell.angle_beta   90.00
_cell.angle_gamma   90.00
#
_symmetry.space_group_name_H-M   'P 1'
#
loop_
_entity.id
_entity.type
_entity.pdbx_description
1 polymer ?
#
loop_
_entity_poly.entity_id
_entity_poly.type
_entity_poly.pdbx_seq_one_letter_code
_entity_poly.pdbx_strand_id
1 'polypeptide(L)'
;MSIGVYESILQGLNEAISTEKGHLRARRCRMTVQPPEEFDAEEIRTIRLSANMTQKIFANFLGVSPKTVESWEAGRYKPDGPARRVMGLLRQDHMLAQKYGLISQ
;
A
#
# COMPACT_ATOMS: atom_id res chain seq x y z
N MET A 1 -12.21 -16.17 0.96
CA MET A 1 -12.35 -15.85 1.58
C MET A 1 -12.74 -15.53 1.83
N SER A 2 -12.88 -15.71 1.66
CA SER A 2 -13.25 -15.54 2.21
C SER A 2 -13.97 -15.04 2.78
N ILE A 3 -14.70 -15.55 2.54
CA ILE A 3 -15.38 -15.31 3.64
C ILE A 3 -14.41 -15.00 4.64
N GLY A 4 -13.37 -15.52 4.51
CA GLY A 4 -12.45 -15.43 5.46
C GLY A 4 -12.32 -14.09 6.07
N VAL A 5 -11.83 -13.10 5.37
CA VAL A 5 -11.58 -11.82 6.00
C VAL A 5 -12.86 -11.08 6.35
N TYR A 6 -13.75 -10.98 5.40
CA TYR A 6 -14.95 -10.20 5.62
C TYR A 6 -15.84 -10.80 6.70
N GLU A 7 -16.08 -12.09 6.60
CA GLU A 7 -16.92 -12.76 7.58
C GLU A 7 -16.28 -12.80 8.96
N SER A 8 -14.97 -12.95 9.01
CA SER A 8 -14.28 -12.88 10.30
C SER A 8 -14.42 -11.53 10.93
N ILE A 9 -14.36 -10.48 10.14
CA ILE A 9 -14.53 -9.14 10.66
C ILE A 9 -15.95 -8.94 11.17
N LEU A 10 -16.93 -9.37 10.40
CA LEU A 10 -18.31 -9.23 10.82
C LEU A 10 -18.59 -10.03 12.07
N GLN A 11 -18.12 -11.25 12.11
CA GLN A 11 -18.32 -12.09 13.25
C GLN A 11 -17.63 -11.53 14.47
N GLY A 12 -16.43 -11.05 14.31
CA GLY A 12 -15.71 -10.42 15.40
C GLY A 12 -16.41 -9.18 15.89
N LEU A 13 -16.97 -8.40 14.99
CA LEU A 13 -17.72 -7.23 15.38
C LEU A 13 -18.98 -7.60 16.14
N ASN A 14 -19.69 -8.61 15.68
CA ASN A 14 -20.89 -9.05 16.35
C ASN A 14 -20.60 -9.56 17.75
N GLU A 15 -19.56 -10.35 17.87
CA GLU A 15 -19.15 -10.86 19.16
C GLU A 15 -18.72 -9.73 20.08
N ALA A 16 -17.98 -8.79 19.56
CA ALA A 16 -17.56 -7.65 20.34
C ALA A 16 -18.73 -6.84 20.80
N ILE A 17 -19.70 -6.66 19.94
CA ILE A 17 -20.88 -5.90 20.27
C ILE A 17 -21.67 -6.59 21.37
N SER A 18 -21.77 -7.90 21.29
CA SER A 18 -22.61 -8.62 22.23
C SER A 18 -21.93 -8.83 23.58
N THR A 19 -20.63 -9.00 23.61
CA THR A 19 -19.96 -9.37 24.86
C THR A 19 -18.78 -8.49 25.21
N GLU A 20 -17.95 -8.16 24.24
CA GLU A 20 -16.68 -7.49 24.50
C GLU A 20 -16.60 -6.11 23.84
N LYS A 21 -17.74 -5.54 23.61
CA LYS A 21 -17.84 -4.32 22.87
C LYS A 21 -16.87 -3.23 23.33
N GLY A 22 -16.93 -2.89 24.61
CA GLY A 22 -16.07 -1.83 25.12
C GLY A 22 -14.61 -2.18 25.07
N HIS A 23 -14.31 -3.42 25.35
CA HIS A 23 -12.94 -3.91 25.37
C HIS A 23 -12.34 -3.86 23.97
N LEU A 24 -13.08 -4.30 22.99
CA LEU A 24 -12.59 -4.29 21.62
C LEU A 24 -12.40 -2.86 21.12
N ARG A 25 -13.29 -1.96 21.46
CA ARG A 25 -13.13 -0.55 21.08
C ARG A 25 -11.88 0.04 21.70
N ALA A 26 -11.63 -0.26 22.95
CA ALA A 26 -10.45 0.25 23.62
C ALA A 26 -9.19 -0.20 22.90
N ARG A 27 -9.16 -1.45 22.46
CA ARG A 27 -8.00 -1.95 21.73
C ARG A 27 -7.81 -1.23 20.41
N ARG A 28 -8.91 -1.00 19.69
CA ARG A 28 -8.82 -0.28 18.42
C ARG A 28 -8.30 1.13 18.62
N CYS A 29 -8.72 1.77 19.68
CA CYS A 29 -8.27 3.13 19.97
C CYS A 29 -6.79 3.21 20.25
N ARG A 30 -6.16 2.06 20.55
CA ARG A 30 -4.73 2.03 20.83
C ARG A 30 -3.89 1.75 19.60
N MET A 31 -4.53 1.43 18.48
CA MET A 31 -3.78 1.21 17.24
C MET A 31 -3.21 2.52 16.75
N THR A 32 -1.97 2.45 16.34
CA THR A 32 -1.28 3.60 15.76
C THR A 32 -0.81 3.22 14.38
N VAL A 33 -1.05 4.08 13.42
CA VAL A 33 -0.62 3.84 12.04
C VAL A 33 0.51 4.81 11.72
N GLN A 34 1.63 4.27 11.27
CA GLN A 34 2.74 5.10 10.84
C GLN A 34 2.37 5.80 9.54
N PRO A 35 2.67 7.08 9.39
CA PRO A 35 2.36 7.78 8.14
C PRO A 35 3.22 7.24 7.01
N PRO A 36 2.77 7.39 5.75
CA PRO A 36 3.59 6.97 4.61
C PRO A 36 4.87 7.80 4.58
N GLU A 37 5.96 7.16 4.18
CA GLU A 37 7.22 7.84 4.03
C GLU A 37 7.16 8.79 2.85
N GLU A 38 8.03 9.80 2.87
CA GLU A 38 8.18 10.68 1.72
C GLU A 38 9.38 10.22 0.91
N PHE A 39 9.27 10.32 -0.40
CA PHE A 39 10.33 9.89 -1.30
C PHE A 39 10.66 11.00 -2.27
N ASP A 40 11.95 11.23 -2.51
CA ASP A 40 12.37 12.18 -3.54
C ASP A 40 12.44 11.45 -4.89
N ALA A 41 12.76 12.20 -5.94
CA ALA A 41 12.75 11.64 -7.30
C ALA A 41 13.72 10.46 -7.45
N GLU A 42 14.89 10.57 -6.85
CA GLU A 42 15.88 9.50 -6.91
C GLU A 42 15.40 8.24 -6.21
N GLU A 43 14.80 8.40 -5.05
CA GLU A 43 14.30 7.28 -4.28
C GLU A 43 13.19 6.56 -5.01
N ILE A 44 12.30 7.32 -5.65
CA ILE A 44 11.21 6.72 -6.43
C ILE A 44 11.78 5.88 -7.57
N ARG A 45 12.77 6.43 -8.26
CA ARG A 45 13.42 5.69 -9.35
C ARG A 45 14.09 4.42 -8.82
N THR A 46 14.77 4.51 -7.70
CA THR A 46 15.45 3.36 -7.10
C THR A 46 14.46 2.27 -6.74
N ILE A 47 13.33 2.64 -6.15
CA ILE A 47 12.29 1.68 -5.80
C ILE A 47 11.78 0.98 -7.06
N ARG A 48 11.50 1.76 -8.09
CA ARG A 48 11.00 1.22 -9.36
C ARG A 48 12.00 0.24 -9.98
N LEU A 49 13.27 0.63 -10.03
CA LEU A 49 14.29 -0.22 -10.64
C LEU A 49 14.55 -1.48 -9.82
N SER A 50 14.46 -1.36 -8.50
CA SER A 50 14.62 -2.52 -7.62
C SER A 50 13.54 -3.56 -7.86
N ALA A 51 12.36 -3.11 -8.28
CA ALA A 51 11.25 -4.01 -8.58
C ALA A 51 11.25 -4.45 -10.04
N ASN A 52 12.27 -4.07 -10.81
CA ASN A 52 12.40 -4.41 -12.23
C ASN A 52 11.24 -3.92 -13.08
N MET A 53 10.77 -2.72 -12.79
CA MET A 53 9.64 -2.14 -13.52
C MET A 53 10.09 -0.97 -14.38
N THR A 54 9.48 -0.88 -15.56
CA THR A 54 9.62 0.34 -16.37
C THR A 54 8.68 1.38 -15.77
N GLN A 55 8.81 2.63 -16.21
CA GLN A 55 7.90 3.67 -15.76
C GLN A 55 6.44 3.33 -16.09
N LYS A 56 6.22 2.75 -17.24
CA LYS A 56 4.87 2.38 -17.65
C LYS A 56 4.29 1.28 -16.76
N ILE A 57 5.08 0.25 -16.49
CA ILE A 57 4.64 -0.85 -15.64
C ILE A 57 4.40 -0.34 -14.22
N PHE A 58 5.30 0.49 -13.73
CA PHE A 58 5.16 1.06 -12.39
C PHE A 58 3.89 1.91 -12.28
N ALA A 59 3.62 2.71 -13.32
CA ALA A 59 2.41 3.51 -13.35
C ALA A 59 1.17 2.63 -13.34
N ASN A 60 1.15 1.59 -14.16
CA ASN A 60 0.03 0.66 -14.20
C ASN A 60 -0.14 -0.06 -12.86
N PHE A 61 0.96 -0.44 -12.24
CA PHE A 61 0.92 -1.09 -10.94
C PHE A 61 0.30 -0.17 -9.89
N LEU A 62 0.65 1.11 -9.91
CA LEU A 62 0.12 2.07 -8.96
C LEU A 62 -1.26 2.60 -9.33
N GLY A 63 -1.69 2.40 -10.55
CA GLY A 63 -2.97 2.90 -11.01
C GLY A 63 -2.93 4.38 -11.41
N VAL A 64 -1.78 4.86 -11.88
CA VAL A 64 -1.64 6.24 -12.33
C VAL A 64 -1.13 6.24 -13.77
N SER A 65 -1.07 7.42 -14.39
CA SER A 65 -0.58 7.51 -15.76
C SER A 65 0.94 7.49 -15.78
N PRO A 66 1.56 7.01 -16.87
CA PRO A 66 3.02 7.06 -16.99
C PRO A 66 3.58 8.48 -16.88
N LYS A 67 2.84 9.47 -17.34
CA LYS A 67 3.26 10.86 -17.21
C LYS A 67 3.38 11.28 -15.76
N THR A 68 2.50 10.75 -14.91
CA THR A 68 2.56 11.03 -13.49
C THR A 68 3.86 10.52 -12.89
N VAL A 69 4.24 9.29 -13.25
CA VAL A 69 5.49 8.72 -12.77
C VAL A 69 6.68 9.52 -13.29
N GLU A 70 6.64 9.91 -14.56
CA GLU A 70 7.69 10.76 -15.12
C GLU A 70 7.84 12.05 -14.32
N SER A 71 6.72 12.68 -13.99
CA SER A 71 6.75 13.94 -13.24
C SER A 71 7.34 13.75 -11.86
N TRP A 72 7.02 12.64 -11.22
CA TRP A 72 7.61 12.36 -9.91
C TRP A 72 9.13 12.16 -10.02
N GLU A 73 9.58 11.43 -11.03
CA GLU A 73 10.99 11.14 -11.19
C GLU A 73 11.77 12.33 -11.74
N ALA A 74 11.06 13.29 -12.31
CA ALA A 74 11.67 14.55 -12.73
C ALA A 74 11.67 15.61 -11.63
N GLY A 75 11.04 15.29 -10.50
CA GLY A 75 11.00 16.22 -9.39
C GLY A 75 9.98 17.33 -9.53
N ARG A 76 9.07 17.23 -10.50
CA ARG A 76 8.07 18.28 -10.72
C ARG A 76 6.92 18.23 -9.73
N TYR A 77 6.50 17.02 -9.39
CA TYR A 77 5.39 16.79 -8.46
C TYR A 77 5.78 15.70 -7.50
N LYS A 78 5.15 15.70 -6.36
CA LYS A 78 5.36 14.67 -5.35
C LYS A 78 4.20 13.70 -5.36
N PRO A 79 4.45 12.42 -5.09
CA PRO A 79 3.37 11.45 -5.02
C PRO A 79 2.47 11.71 -3.81
N ASP A 80 1.21 11.32 -3.95
CA ASP A 80 0.26 11.48 -2.86
C ASP A 80 0.45 10.36 -1.82
N GLY A 81 -0.34 10.43 -0.75
CA GLY A 81 -0.22 9.50 0.36
C GLY A 81 -0.39 8.04 -0.04
N PRO A 82 -1.46 7.67 -0.74
CA PRO A 82 -1.63 6.26 -1.13
C PRO A 82 -0.49 5.74 -1.99
N ALA A 83 -0.01 6.54 -2.94
CA ALA A 83 1.11 6.12 -3.77
C ALA A 83 2.36 5.92 -2.94
N ARG A 84 2.62 6.83 -2.00
CA ARG A 84 3.78 6.70 -1.12
C ARG A 84 3.69 5.47 -0.23
N ARG A 85 2.47 5.13 0.22
CA ARG A 85 2.30 3.93 1.02
C ARG A 85 2.67 2.68 0.23
N VAL A 86 2.21 2.60 -1.02
CA VAL A 86 2.53 1.46 -1.87
C VAL A 86 4.03 1.42 -2.17
N MET A 87 4.64 2.57 -2.43
CA MET A 87 6.08 2.63 -2.66
C MET A 87 6.86 2.16 -1.44
N GLY A 88 6.40 2.51 -0.25
CA GLY A 88 7.04 2.06 0.98
C GLY A 88 6.98 0.55 1.15
N LEU A 89 5.84 -0.04 0.82
CA LEU A 89 5.68 -1.48 0.86
C LEU A 89 6.60 -2.16 -0.16
N LEU A 90 6.66 -1.58 -1.36
CA LEU A 90 7.49 -2.13 -2.42
C LEU A 90 8.97 -2.03 -2.07
N ARG A 91 9.36 -0.98 -1.37
CA ARG A 91 10.75 -0.85 -0.93
C ARG A 91 11.10 -1.93 0.09
N GLN A 92 10.17 -2.28 0.96
CA GLN A 92 10.39 -3.33 1.94
C GLN A 92 10.45 -4.71 1.29
N ASP A 93 9.68 -4.91 0.24
CA ASP A 93 9.59 -6.19 -0.44
C ASP A 93 9.45 -5.92 -1.94
N HIS A 94 10.57 -5.93 -2.64
CA HIS A 94 10.59 -5.60 -4.06
C HIS A 94 9.93 -6.66 -4.94
N MET A 95 9.61 -7.82 -4.39
CA MET A 95 8.90 -8.88 -5.10
C MET A 95 7.41 -8.90 -4.78
N LEU A 96 6.94 -7.88 -4.09
CA LEU A 96 5.56 -7.80 -3.63
C LEU A 96 4.56 -7.98 -4.76
N ALA A 97 4.81 -7.34 -5.90
CA ALA A 97 3.87 -7.39 -7.02
C ALA A 97 3.73 -8.81 -7.57
N GLN A 98 4.84 -9.52 -7.71
CA GLN A 98 4.82 -10.90 -8.19
C GLN A 98 4.22 -11.82 -7.14
N LYS A 99 4.58 -11.59 -5.89
CA LYS A 99 4.14 -12.43 -4.78
C LYS A 99 2.63 -12.45 -4.67
N TYR A 100 1.97 -11.34 -4.92
CA TYR A 100 0.52 -11.27 -4.80
C TYR A 100 -0.20 -11.29 -6.14
N GLY A 101 0.52 -11.67 -7.21
CA GLY A 101 -0.10 -11.85 -8.51
C GLY A 101 -0.52 -10.56 -9.20
N LEU A 102 0.06 -9.43 -8.79
CA LEU A 102 -0.29 -8.14 -9.39
C LEU A 102 0.44 -7.90 -10.70
N ILE A 103 1.53 -8.61 -10.91
CA ILE A 103 2.30 -8.59 -12.13
C ILE A 103 2.58 -10.01 -12.54
N SER A 104 2.43 -10.31 -13.81
CA SER A 104 2.83 -11.61 -14.35
C SER A 104 3.82 -11.40 -15.49
N GLN A 105 4.71 -12.34 -15.65
CA GLN A 105 5.70 -12.28 -16.71
C GLN A 105 5.46 -13.37 -17.73
#